data_1e71aca62409c801c8cfe12ac9fe2d22
#
_entry.id   1e71aca62409c801c8cfe12ac9fe2d22
#
_cell.length_a   1.000
_cell.length_b   1.000
_cell.length_c   1.000
_cell.angle_alpha   90.00
_cell.angle_beta   90.00
_cell.angle_gamma   90.00
#
_symmetry.space_group_name_H-M   'P 1'
#
loop_
_entity.id
_entity.type
_entity.pdbx_description
1 polymer ?
#
loop_
_entity_poly.entity_id
_entity_poly.type
_entity_poly.pdbx_seq_one_letter_code
_entity_poly.pdbx_strand_id
1 'polypeptide(L)'
;HAHEEQIYIHHSPSDNVPASYGIGLISKLPVRHWHYLPLKKSPLGFPIAVPGKKRPRLMYVADEPRVALAAELENGWTIATTHLSFVPIYNALQIRRVLAWLKSLPGKKILMGDMNMPWGLAQKVSRWQSFNNQPTYPSWKPSLQFDYILSNDLKNRNVTSHIHGFTGVSDHRALSIEFDA
;
A
#
# COMPACT_ATOMS: atom_id res chain seq x y z
N HIS A 1 -11.05 23.85 -6.13
CA HIS A 1 -12.04 22.96 -5.56
C HIS A 1 -11.34 22.09 -4.52
N ALA A 2 -11.67 22.30 -3.24
CA ALA A 2 -11.25 21.40 -2.18
C ALA A 2 -12.04 20.09 -2.38
N HIS A 3 -11.35 19.02 -2.80
CA HIS A 3 -11.96 17.71 -2.87
C HIS A 3 -11.89 17.10 -1.48
N GLU A 4 -13.02 16.60 -0.99
CA GLU A 4 -13.15 15.96 0.30
C GLU A 4 -12.13 14.84 0.45
N GLU A 5 -11.31 14.95 1.50
CA GLU A 5 -10.43 13.87 1.94
C GLU A 5 -11.30 12.73 2.48
N GLN A 6 -11.45 11.65 1.73
CA GLN A 6 -12.02 10.45 2.31
C GLN A 6 -10.93 9.69 3.08
N ILE A 7 -10.82 9.99 4.35
CA ILE A 7 -9.96 9.28 5.28
C ILE A 7 -10.78 8.11 5.83
N TYR A 8 -10.40 6.88 5.47
CA TYR A 8 -10.97 5.69 6.10
C TYR A 8 -10.14 5.35 7.33
N ILE A 9 -10.76 5.53 8.48
CA ILE A 9 -10.14 5.33 9.77
C ILE A 9 -10.57 3.97 10.30
N HIS A 10 -9.62 3.08 10.56
CA HIS A 10 -9.87 1.85 11.31
C HIS A 10 -9.75 2.12 12.79
N HIS A 11 -10.82 1.85 13.53
CA HIS A 11 -10.75 1.85 14.98
C HIS A 11 -10.02 0.60 15.46
N SER A 12 -8.93 0.78 16.17
CA SER A 12 -8.37 -0.27 17.01
C SER A 12 -9.15 -0.29 18.33
N PRO A 13 -9.74 -1.42 18.75
CA PRO A 13 -10.38 -1.50 20.04
C PRO A 13 -9.30 -1.61 21.12
N SER A 14 -8.84 -0.52 21.66
CA SER A 14 -8.06 -0.50 22.89
C SER A 14 -8.32 0.78 23.66
N ASP A 15 -8.91 0.57 24.82
CA ASP A 15 -8.78 1.38 26.00
C ASP A 15 -9.07 2.88 25.90
N ASN A 16 -10.35 3.24 25.98
CA ASN A 16 -10.88 4.57 26.36
C ASN A 16 -10.41 5.81 25.58
N VAL A 17 -9.56 5.67 24.57
CA VAL A 17 -9.25 6.72 23.58
C VAL A 17 -9.35 6.07 22.20
N PRO A 18 -10.21 6.55 21.30
CA PRO A 18 -10.28 6.02 19.95
C PRO A 18 -8.99 6.35 19.21
N ALA A 19 -8.02 5.44 19.28
CA ALA A 19 -6.89 5.46 18.38
C ALA A 19 -7.35 4.92 17.04
N SER A 20 -7.38 5.75 16.03
CA SER A 20 -7.72 5.35 14.68
C SER A 20 -6.51 5.56 13.77
N TYR A 21 -6.22 4.58 12.94
CA TYR A 21 -5.25 4.70 11.87
C TYR A 21 -5.84 4.14 10.57
N GLY A 22 -5.31 4.55 9.46
CA GLY A 22 -5.84 4.14 8.17
C GLY A 22 -4.92 4.50 7.03
N ILE A 23 -5.45 4.40 5.82
CA ILE A 23 -4.79 4.85 4.60
C ILE A 23 -5.56 6.02 4.01
N GLY A 24 -4.85 6.91 3.33
CA GLY A 24 -5.43 8.06 2.63
C GLY A 24 -5.02 8.11 1.17
N LEU A 25 -5.83 8.73 0.34
CA LEU A 25 -5.53 9.05 -1.04
C LEU A 25 -5.95 10.50 -1.32
N ILE A 26 -4.99 11.29 -1.81
CA ILE A 26 -5.20 12.70 -2.13
C ILE A 26 -4.93 12.89 -3.62
N SER A 27 -5.77 13.65 -4.29
CA SER A 27 -5.62 13.96 -5.71
C SER A 27 -5.69 15.45 -5.98
N LYS A 28 -4.78 15.97 -6.81
CA LYS A 28 -4.89 17.30 -7.43
C LYS A 28 -5.71 17.27 -8.72
N LEU A 29 -5.90 16.08 -9.29
CA LEU A 29 -6.72 15.89 -10.48
C LEU A 29 -8.17 15.66 -10.09
N PRO A 30 -9.13 16.08 -10.90
CA PRO A 30 -10.54 15.83 -10.64
C PRO A 30 -10.83 14.35 -10.52
N VAL A 31 -11.55 13.99 -9.46
CA VAL A 31 -11.96 12.61 -9.16
C VAL A 31 -13.43 12.47 -9.49
N ARG A 32 -13.75 11.50 -10.35
CA ARG A 32 -15.14 11.19 -10.73
C ARG A 32 -15.86 10.39 -9.66
N HIS A 33 -15.18 9.33 -9.18
CA HIS A 33 -15.70 8.44 -8.13
C HIS A 33 -14.61 7.98 -7.20
N TRP A 34 -14.95 7.86 -5.94
CA TRP A 34 -14.15 7.20 -4.92
C TRP A 34 -14.70 5.80 -4.66
N HIS A 35 -13.81 4.84 -4.56
CA HIS A 35 -14.16 3.45 -4.31
C HIS A 35 -13.36 2.92 -3.13
N TYR A 36 -13.94 1.98 -2.38
CA TYR A 36 -13.23 1.28 -1.31
C TYR A 36 -13.56 -0.21 -1.31
N LEU A 37 -12.62 -1.01 -0.86
CA LEU A 37 -12.75 -2.45 -0.73
C LEU A 37 -12.28 -2.88 0.67
N PRO A 38 -13.17 -3.33 1.58
CA PRO A 38 -12.78 -3.92 2.83
C PRO A 38 -12.04 -5.24 2.61
N LEU A 39 -10.93 -5.43 3.33
CA LEU A 39 -10.11 -6.63 3.29
C LEU A 39 -10.14 -7.31 4.66
N LYS A 40 -10.52 -8.57 4.67
CA LYS A 40 -10.57 -9.36 5.92
C LYS A 40 -9.16 -9.55 6.48
N LYS A 41 -9.04 -9.44 7.80
CA LYS A 41 -7.82 -9.80 8.52
C LYS A 41 -7.55 -11.29 8.48
N SER A 42 -6.31 -11.70 8.70
CA SER A 42 -5.97 -13.07 9.03
C SER A 42 -6.62 -13.46 10.36
N PRO A 43 -7.16 -14.68 10.49
CA PRO A 43 -7.61 -15.20 11.79
C PRO A 43 -6.44 -15.45 12.76
N LEU A 44 -5.22 -15.55 12.22
CA LEU A 44 -3.99 -15.75 12.96
C LEU A 44 -3.15 -14.47 12.90
N GLY A 45 -2.42 -14.20 13.98
CA GLY A 45 -1.34 -13.24 13.96
C GLY A 45 -0.05 -13.84 13.38
N PHE A 46 1.02 -13.07 13.43
CA PHE A 46 2.33 -13.49 12.95
C PHE A 46 3.43 -12.97 13.87
N PRO A 47 4.50 -13.74 14.11
CA PRO A 47 5.65 -13.24 14.86
C PRO A 47 6.42 -12.22 14.04
N ILE A 48 6.57 -11.02 14.55
CA ILE A 48 7.39 -9.97 13.95
C ILE A 48 8.56 -9.63 14.85
N ALA A 49 9.70 -9.30 14.24
CA ALA A 49 10.86 -8.82 14.97
C ALA A 49 10.72 -7.31 15.21
N VAL A 50 10.60 -6.93 16.46
CA VAL A 50 10.58 -5.52 16.86
C VAL A 50 11.93 -5.11 17.45
N PRO A 51 12.38 -3.86 17.26
CA PRO A 51 13.60 -3.37 17.87
C PRO A 51 13.55 -3.50 19.41
N GLY A 52 14.58 -4.07 19.98
CA GLY A 52 14.76 -4.14 21.44
C GLY A 52 16.03 -3.43 21.87
N LYS A 53 16.16 -3.09 23.17
CA LYS A 53 17.31 -2.34 23.70
C LYS A 53 18.69 -2.98 23.41
N LYS A 54 18.78 -4.32 23.35
CA LYS A 54 20.04 -5.05 23.09
C LYS A 54 19.98 -6.00 21.90
N ARG A 55 18.81 -6.55 21.60
CA ARG A 55 18.58 -7.51 20.48
C ARG A 55 17.15 -7.36 19.97
N PRO A 56 16.87 -7.69 18.70
CA PRO A 56 15.50 -7.78 18.22
C PRO A 56 14.70 -8.75 19.08
N ARG A 57 13.45 -8.40 19.36
CA ARG A 57 12.53 -9.20 20.14
C ARG A 57 11.41 -9.69 19.23
N LEU A 58 11.16 -11.00 19.22
CA LEU A 58 10.00 -11.53 18.52
C LEU A 58 8.74 -11.27 19.34
N MET A 59 7.77 -10.63 18.71
CA MET A 59 6.43 -10.41 19.27
C MET A 59 5.40 -11.02 18.34
N TYR A 60 4.47 -11.79 18.92
CA TYR A 60 3.31 -12.25 18.19
C TYR A 60 2.29 -11.12 18.13
N VAL A 61 1.98 -10.68 16.91
CA VAL A 61 1.06 -9.56 16.66
C VAL A 61 -0.17 -10.10 15.93
N ALA A 62 -1.35 -9.81 16.48
CA ALA A 62 -2.61 -10.13 15.82
C ALA A 62 -2.77 -9.28 14.55
N ASP A 63 -3.32 -9.87 13.51
CA ASP A 63 -3.64 -9.13 12.30
C ASP A 63 -4.90 -8.28 12.50
N GLU A 64 -5.07 -7.28 11.65
CA GLU A 64 -6.16 -6.32 11.71
C GLU A 64 -6.87 -6.18 10.35
N PRO A 65 -8.11 -5.71 10.32
CA PRO A 65 -8.81 -5.42 9.07
C PRO A 65 -8.02 -4.41 8.24
N ARG A 66 -8.02 -4.61 6.93
CA ARG A 66 -7.36 -3.72 5.97
C ARG A 66 -8.38 -3.18 4.99
N VAL A 67 -7.97 -2.20 4.19
CA VAL A 67 -8.81 -1.61 3.15
C VAL A 67 -7.96 -1.27 1.94
N ALA A 68 -8.56 -1.29 0.77
CA ALA A 68 -8.03 -0.65 -0.42
C ALA A 68 -8.94 0.52 -0.81
N LEU A 69 -8.35 1.65 -1.17
CA LEU A 69 -9.02 2.84 -1.69
C LEU A 69 -8.67 3.01 -3.16
N ALA A 70 -9.58 3.54 -3.97
CA ALA A 70 -9.29 3.92 -5.33
C ALA A 70 -10.01 5.21 -5.72
N ALA A 71 -9.30 6.06 -6.46
CA ALA A 71 -9.83 7.24 -7.11
C ALA A 71 -9.93 7.00 -8.61
N GLU A 72 -11.13 7.07 -9.15
CA GLU A 72 -11.38 7.12 -10.58
C GLU A 72 -11.23 8.55 -11.05
N LEU A 73 -10.16 8.85 -11.79
CA LEU A 73 -9.85 10.18 -12.26
C LEU A 73 -10.55 10.47 -13.60
N GLU A 74 -10.89 11.74 -13.85
CA GLU A 74 -11.54 12.15 -15.10
C GLU A 74 -10.66 11.92 -16.34
N ASN A 75 -9.34 11.89 -16.17
CA ASN A 75 -8.38 11.62 -17.25
C ASN A 75 -8.26 10.14 -17.64
N GLY A 76 -9.12 9.27 -17.11
CA GLY A 76 -9.19 7.86 -17.45
C GLY A 76 -8.22 6.95 -16.68
N TRP A 77 -7.62 7.43 -15.61
CA TRP A 77 -6.84 6.60 -14.68
C TRP A 77 -7.66 6.23 -13.45
N THR A 78 -7.45 5.06 -12.92
CA THR A 78 -7.89 4.64 -11.60
C THR A 78 -6.65 4.35 -10.74
N ILE A 79 -6.43 5.19 -9.75
CA ILE A 79 -5.30 5.10 -8.83
C ILE A 79 -5.78 4.49 -7.54
N ALA A 80 -5.15 3.41 -7.12
CA ALA A 80 -5.49 2.71 -5.88
C ALA A 80 -4.33 2.67 -4.90
N THR A 81 -4.66 2.70 -3.61
CA THR A 81 -3.71 2.50 -2.52
C THR A 81 -4.23 1.45 -1.54
N THR A 82 -3.31 0.76 -0.88
CA THR A 82 -3.62 -0.23 0.16
C THR A 82 -2.43 -0.41 1.10
N HIS A 83 -2.73 -0.89 2.31
CA HIS A 83 -1.74 -1.44 3.21
C HIS A 83 -2.18 -2.86 3.57
N LEU A 84 -1.51 -3.87 3.02
CA LEU A 84 -1.91 -5.26 3.16
C LEU A 84 -1.48 -5.85 4.51
N SER A 85 -2.06 -6.99 4.85
CA SER A 85 -1.66 -7.78 6.02
C SER A 85 -0.16 -8.10 5.99
N PHE A 86 0.48 -8.06 7.16
CA PHE A 86 1.85 -8.54 7.32
C PHE A 86 1.93 -10.07 7.47
N VAL A 87 0.78 -10.76 7.55
CA VAL A 87 0.73 -12.22 7.64
C VAL A 87 0.94 -12.83 6.25
N PRO A 88 2.01 -13.64 6.04
CA PRO A 88 2.25 -14.32 4.78
C PRO A 88 1.03 -15.14 4.33
N ILE A 89 0.87 -15.33 3.03
CA ILE A 89 -0.30 -15.94 2.39
C ILE A 89 -1.54 -15.03 2.43
N TYR A 90 -1.87 -14.41 3.57
CA TYR A 90 -3.00 -13.49 3.65
C TYR A 90 -2.78 -12.23 2.81
N ASN A 91 -1.59 -11.63 2.85
CA ASN A 91 -1.24 -10.55 1.94
C ASN A 91 -1.38 -10.97 0.47
N ALA A 92 -0.99 -12.22 0.12
CA ALA A 92 -1.15 -12.74 -1.24
C ALA A 92 -2.63 -12.94 -1.63
N LEU A 93 -3.48 -13.34 -0.71
CA LEU A 93 -4.93 -13.42 -0.92
C LEU A 93 -5.55 -12.02 -1.05
N GLN A 94 -5.12 -11.09 -0.21
CA GLN A 94 -5.60 -9.72 -0.23
C GLN A 94 -5.23 -9.00 -1.53
N ILE A 95 -3.97 -9.09 -2.00
CA ILE A 95 -3.58 -8.45 -3.27
C ILE A 95 -4.36 -9.02 -4.46
N ARG A 96 -4.59 -10.34 -4.50
CA ARG A 96 -5.42 -10.96 -5.55
C ARG A 96 -6.85 -10.42 -5.53
N ARG A 97 -7.42 -10.23 -4.35
CA ARG A 97 -8.75 -9.64 -4.18
C ARG A 97 -8.79 -8.19 -4.65
N VAL A 98 -7.78 -7.40 -4.28
CA VAL A 98 -7.63 -6.00 -4.73
C VAL A 98 -7.54 -5.94 -6.26
N LEU A 99 -6.73 -6.80 -6.87
CA LEU A 99 -6.57 -6.83 -8.33
C LEU A 99 -7.86 -7.26 -9.05
N ALA A 100 -8.59 -8.24 -8.50
CA ALA A 100 -9.88 -8.65 -9.05
C ALA A 100 -10.90 -7.50 -8.98
N TRP A 101 -10.93 -6.78 -7.86
CA TRP A 101 -11.75 -5.59 -7.70
C TRP A 101 -11.34 -4.46 -8.65
N LEU A 102 -10.04 -4.15 -8.77
CA LEU A 102 -9.57 -3.13 -9.69
C LEU A 102 -9.93 -3.43 -11.16
N LYS A 103 -9.96 -4.70 -11.56
CA LYS A 103 -10.41 -5.09 -12.90
C LYS A 103 -11.87 -4.73 -13.19
N SER A 104 -12.73 -4.66 -12.17
CA SER A 104 -14.13 -4.25 -12.34
C SER A 104 -14.33 -2.73 -12.39
N LEU A 105 -13.32 -1.94 -12.03
CA LEU A 105 -13.35 -0.49 -12.12
C LEU A 105 -12.92 -0.02 -13.52
N PRO A 106 -13.38 1.17 -13.98
CA PRO A 106 -13.00 1.69 -15.29
C PRO A 106 -11.56 2.22 -15.34
N GLY A 107 -11.05 2.50 -16.55
CA GLY A 107 -9.80 3.20 -16.80
C GLY A 107 -8.53 2.36 -16.64
N LYS A 108 -7.36 2.99 -16.85
CA LYS A 108 -6.02 2.42 -16.63
C LYS A 108 -5.70 2.38 -15.14
N LYS A 109 -4.93 1.39 -14.69
CA LYS A 109 -4.75 1.10 -13.27
C LYS A 109 -3.32 1.33 -12.76
N ILE A 110 -3.22 1.95 -11.61
CA ILE A 110 -2.01 1.96 -10.77
C ILE A 110 -2.45 1.51 -9.37
N LEU A 111 -1.73 0.54 -8.80
CA LEU A 111 -1.87 0.11 -7.42
C LEU A 111 -0.58 0.44 -6.67
N MET A 112 -0.68 1.17 -5.57
CA MET A 112 0.46 1.57 -4.75
C MET A 112 0.22 1.30 -3.26
N GLY A 113 1.29 1.28 -2.48
CA GLY A 113 1.26 1.15 -1.02
C GLY A 113 2.16 0.06 -0.47
N ASP A 114 2.03 -0.16 0.83
CA ASP A 114 2.74 -1.21 1.55
C ASP A 114 2.03 -2.56 1.35
N MET A 115 2.68 -3.43 0.57
CA MET A 115 2.15 -4.77 0.29
C MET A 115 2.57 -5.81 1.33
N ASN A 116 3.47 -5.46 2.28
CA ASN A 116 4.06 -6.39 3.24
C ASN A 116 4.62 -7.67 2.59
N MET A 117 5.14 -7.55 1.37
CA MET A 117 5.69 -8.63 0.55
C MET A 117 7.12 -8.30 0.13
N PRO A 118 8.15 -8.86 0.80
CA PRO A 118 9.54 -8.53 0.48
C PRO A 118 10.00 -9.11 -0.87
N TRP A 119 11.15 -8.63 -1.33
CA TRP A 119 11.95 -9.20 -2.44
C TRP A 119 11.20 -9.38 -3.77
N GLY A 120 10.40 -8.41 -4.16
CA GLY A 120 9.65 -8.47 -5.42
C GLY A 120 8.47 -9.46 -5.42
N LEU A 121 8.09 -9.98 -4.26
CA LEU A 121 7.01 -10.96 -4.15
C LEU A 121 5.66 -10.38 -4.60
N ALA A 122 5.40 -9.10 -4.31
CA ALA A 122 4.17 -8.44 -4.75
C ALA A 122 4.05 -8.43 -6.27
N GLN A 123 5.14 -8.16 -7.00
CA GLN A 123 5.17 -8.26 -8.47
C GLN A 123 4.89 -9.69 -8.96
N LYS A 124 5.52 -10.70 -8.33
CA LYS A 124 5.33 -12.10 -8.71
C LYS A 124 3.88 -12.57 -8.49
N VAL A 125 3.29 -12.22 -7.36
CA VAL A 125 1.91 -12.61 -7.00
C VAL A 125 0.88 -11.87 -7.83
N SER A 126 1.08 -10.56 -8.05
CA SER A 126 0.16 -9.73 -8.84
C SER A 126 0.26 -9.99 -10.34
N ARG A 127 1.43 -10.37 -10.83
CA ARG A 127 1.82 -10.38 -12.25
C ARG A 127 1.75 -9.00 -12.89
N TRP A 128 1.75 -7.94 -12.07
CA TRP A 128 1.86 -6.56 -12.52
C TRP A 128 3.30 -6.11 -12.44
N GLN A 129 3.73 -5.25 -13.38
CA GLN A 129 5.06 -4.67 -13.37
C GLN A 129 5.22 -3.77 -12.15
N SER A 130 6.34 -3.93 -11.44
CA SER A 130 6.76 -3.01 -10.39
C SER A 130 7.64 -1.91 -10.99
N PHE A 131 7.38 -0.67 -10.63
CA PHE A 131 8.18 0.50 -11.01
C PHE A 131 9.17 0.91 -9.92
N ASN A 132 9.32 0.07 -8.91
CA ASN A 132 10.29 0.19 -7.85
C ASN A 132 10.81 -1.20 -7.48
N ASN A 133 12.12 -1.38 -7.44
CA ASN A 133 12.79 -2.64 -7.08
C ASN A 133 13.84 -2.47 -5.98
N GLN A 134 13.78 -1.35 -5.25
CA GLN A 134 14.73 -1.05 -4.19
C GLN A 134 14.08 -1.10 -2.81
N PRO A 135 14.85 -1.35 -1.74
CA PRO A 135 14.35 -1.37 -0.37
C PRO A 135 13.79 -0.01 0.07
N THR A 136 12.72 -0.05 0.85
CA THR A 136 12.07 1.13 1.44
C THR A 136 12.07 1.09 2.98
N TYR A 137 12.24 -0.10 3.56
CA TYR A 137 12.17 -0.32 5.00
C TYR A 137 13.45 -0.99 5.55
N PRO A 138 13.90 -0.66 6.76
CA PRO A 138 13.52 0.55 7.51
C PRO A 138 14.13 1.80 6.86
N SER A 139 13.47 2.95 6.96
CA SER A 139 13.82 4.17 6.22
C SER A 139 15.24 4.69 6.47
N TRP A 140 15.79 4.50 7.68
CA TRP A 140 17.16 4.92 8.06
C TRP A 140 18.26 4.00 7.51
N LYS A 141 17.95 2.73 7.21
CA LYS A 141 18.88 1.76 6.60
C LYS A 141 18.10 0.72 5.81
N PRO A 142 17.59 1.07 4.63
CA PRO A 142 16.71 0.19 3.88
C PRO A 142 17.36 -1.14 3.53
N SER A 143 16.64 -2.22 3.78
CA SER A 143 17.04 -3.59 3.49
C SER A 143 15.91 -4.47 2.95
N LEU A 144 14.65 -4.05 3.14
CA LEU A 144 13.46 -4.74 2.68
C LEU A 144 12.63 -3.83 1.78
N GLN A 145 12.09 -4.38 0.71
CA GLN A 145 11.11 -3.73 -0.13
C GLN A 145 9.72 -4.20 0.30
N PHE A 146 8.92 -3.32 0.90
CA PHE A 146 7.53 -3.58 1.23
C PHE A 146 6.58 -2.72 0.42
N ASP A 147 7.05 -1.54 0.00
CA ASP A 147 6.29 -0.56 -0.74
C ASP A 147 6.47 -0.76 -2.24
N TYR A 148 5.36 -0.70 -2.97
CA TYR A 148 5.33 -0.93 -4.41
C TYR A 148 4.44 0.07 -5.12
N ILE A 149 4.80 0.36 -6.36
CA ILE A 149 3.94 0.98 -7.36
C ILE A 149 3.83 -0.01 -8.51
N LEU A 150 2.65 -0.58 -8.69
CA LEU A 150 2.36 -1.67 -9.62
C LEU A 150 1.41 -1.20 -10.71
N SER A 151 1.71 -1.52 -11.97
CA SER A 151 0.79 -1.31 -13.08
C SER A 151 1.13 -2.23 -14.26
N ASN A 152 0.13 -2.59 -15.04
CA ASN A 152 0.31 -3.18 -16.38
C ASN A 152 0.05 -2.17 -17.50
N ASP A 153 -0.60 -1.06 -17.19
CA ASP A 153 -0.98 -0.04 -18.15
C ASP A 153 0.13 0.98 -18.44
N LEU A 154 1.24 0.89 -17.67
CA LEU A 154 2.45 1.71 -17.84
C LEU A 154 3.60 0.97 -18.56
N LYS A 155 3.43 -0.30 -18.95
CA LYS A 155 4.52 -1.14 -19.48
C LYS A 155 5.26 -0.55 -20.69
N ASN A 156 4.57 0.20 -21.54
CA ASN A 156 5.12 0.77 -22.76
C ASN A 156 5.31 2.29 -22.66
N ARG A 157 5.41 2.83 -21.43
CA ARG A 157 5.64 4.25 -21.18
C ARG A 157 7.03 4.48 -20.59
N ASN A 158 7.57 5.65 -20.84
CA ASN A 158 8.73 6.12 -20.11
C ASN A 158 8.29 6.45 -18.69
N VAL A 159 8.78 5.69 -17.72
CA VAL A 159 8.47 5.86 -16.31
C VAL A 159 9.77 6.07 -15.55
N THR A 160 9.88 7.20 -14.89
CA THR A 160 10.97 7.47 -13.93
C THR A 160 10.46 7.23 -12.53
N SER A 161 11.22 6.48 -11.73
CA SER A 161 10.88 6.19 -10.33
C SER A 161 11.94 6.73 -9.39
N HIS A 162 11.48 7.25 -8.23
CA HIS A 162 12.34 7.79 -7.20
C HIS A 162 12.00 7.20 -5.85
N ILE A 163 13.04 6.90 -5.06
CA ILE A 163 12.93 6.60 -3.64
C ILE A 163 13.49 7.80 -2.89
N HIS A 164 12.63 8.40 -2.09
CA HIS A 164 12.99 9.60 -1.33
C HIS A 164 13.87 9.26 -0.13
N GLY A 165 14.67 10.24 0.31
CA GLY A 165 15.54 10.08 1.46
C GLY A 165 14.78 9.91 2.78
N PHE A 166 15.53 9.59 3.84
CA PHE A 166 14.99 9.53 5.19
C PHE A 166 14.52 10.90 5.67
N THR A 167 13.28 11.01 6.08
CA THR A 167 12.66 12.26 6.54
C THR A 167 12.51 12.36 8.07
N GLY A 168 12.70 11.26 8.78
CA GLY A 168 12.53 11.18 10.22
C GLY A 168 11.07 11.05 10.72
N VAL A 169 10.09 11.10 9.79
CA VAL A 169 8.66 11.03 10.16
C VAL A 169 8.01 9.68 9.89
N SER A 170 8.69 8.81 9.16
CA SER A 170 8.20 7.46 8.84
C SER A 170 9.34 6.45 8.90
N ASP A 171 9.06 5.24 9.29
CA ASP A 171 9.95 4.09 9.20
C ASP A 171 10.01 3.48 7.79
N HIS A 172 9.21 3.96 6.84
CA HIS A 172 9.29 3.67 5.41
C HIS A 172 9.79 4.89 4.62
N ARG A 173 10.46 4.65 3.49
CA ARG A 173 10.80 5.69 2.52
C ARG A 173 9.66 5.89 1.53
N ALA A 174 9.37 7.15 1.23
CA ALA A 174 8.37 7.48 0.23
C ALA A 174 8.85 7.10 -1.18
N LEU A 175 7.90 6.69 -2.02
CA LEU A 175 8.10 6.38 -3.43
C LEU A 175 7.34 7.38 -4.30
N SER A 176 7.89 7.71 -5.46
CA SER A 176 7.16 8.40 -6.52
C SER A 176 7.50 7.83 -7.89
N ILE A 177 6.57 7.98 -8.82
CA ILE A 177 6.80 7.77 -10.24
C ILE A 177 6.32 8.98 -11.03
N GLU A 178 7.01 9.24 -12.12
CA GLU A 178 6.64 10.23 -13.12
C GLU A 178 6.52 9.53 -14.47
N PHE A 179 5.50 9.85 -15.23
CA PHE A 179 5.26 9.30 -16.55
C PHE A 179 4.44 10.26 -17.40
N ASP A 180 4.60 10.18 -18.72
CA ASP A 180 3.78 10.94 -19.66
C ASP A 180 2.35 10.37 -19.70
N ALA A 181 1.36 11.26 -19.53
CA ALA A 181 -0.06 10.94 -19.40
C ALA A 181 -0.73 10.51 -20.72
#